data_dda62e53002f85b2cf357d105bdcd1f4
#
_entry.id   dda62e53002f85b2cf357d105bdcd1f4
#
_cell.length_a   1.000
_cell.length_b   1.000
_cell.length_c   1.000
_cell.angle_alpha   90.00
_cell.angle_beta   90.00
_cell.angle_gamma   90.00
#
_symmetry.space_group_name_H-M   'P 1'
#
loop_
_entity.id
_entity.type
_entity.pdbx_description
1 polymer ?
#
loop_
_entity_poly.entity_id
_entity_poly.type
_entity_poly.pdbx_seq_one_letter_code
_entity_poly.pdbx_strand_id
1 'polypeptide(L)'
;PIHQIDDETLENFYSNNNALLLNSLHQNMTDLQQQFFYLWGKQSVGKTHLLRALCNEYIQQQRSAIYVPLNKSQYFSTAVFENLEQQELVCLDDLQAVIGNSEWEIALFDLFNRIKANGKTLLVVSAEQSPTALPVKLPDLASRLKWGESYQLIPLSDEQKLAVLKQNAHQRGIMLSDETANFIFTRLDRDMATLKEALVKLDKASLQAKRNLTIPFVKSILGL
;
A
#
# COMPACT_ATOMS: atom_id res chain seq x y z
N PRO A 1 -10.29 18.21 -15.81
CA PRO A 1 -9.35 17.27 -15.17
C PRO A 1 -9.84 17.07 -13.75
N ILE A 2 -10.38 15.88 -13.49
CA ILE A 2 -10.76 15.47 -12.15
C ILE A 2 -9.43 15.20 -11.46
N HIS A 3 -9.03 16.07 -10.54
CA HIS A 3 -8.01 15.75 -9.57
C HIS A 3 -8.58 14.56 -8.77
N GLN A 4 -8.20 13.33 -9.12
CA GLN A 4 -8.10 12.28 -8.14
C GLN A 4 -7.10 12.83 -7.12
N ILE A 5 -7.60 13.25 -5.96
CA ILE A 5 -6.73 13.50 -4.81
C ILE A 5 -6.07 12.15 -4.58
N ASP A 6 -4.77 12.11 -4.80
CA ASP A 6 -3.99 10.88 -4.62
C ASP A 6 -3.92 10.66 -3.11
N ASP A 7 -4.91 9.95 -2.57
CA ASP A 7 -5.06 9.69 -1.12
C ASP A 7 -3.94 8.78 -0.56
N GLU A 8 -3.08 8.29 -1.44
CA GLU A 8 -2.01 7.37 -1.08
C GLU A 8 -0.69 8.13 -0.94
N THR A 9 -0.58 8.86 0.18
CA THR A 9 0.63 9.57 0.58
C THR A 9 1.20 8.99 1.88
N LEU A 10 2.48 9.21 2.14
CA LEU A 10 3.11 8.81 3.41
C LEU A 10 2.51 9.57 4.60
N GLU A 11 2.08 10.83 4.40
CA GLU A 11 1.40 11.62 5.43
C GLU A 11 0.05 11.02 5.83
N ASN A 12 -0.65 10.39 4.87
CA ASN A 12 -1.95 9.74 5.09
C ASN A 12 -1.81 8.30 5.58
N PHE A 13 -0.60 7.79 5.66
CA PHE A 13 -0.33 6.49 6.26
C PHE A 13 -0.25 6.64 7.79
N TYR A 14 -1.17 5.99 8.48
CA TYR A 14 -1.22 6.05 9.94
C TYR A 14 -0.02 5.32 10.57
N SER A 15 0.91 6.09 11.12
CA SER A 15 2.26 5.62 11.48
C SER A 15 2.38 4.95 12.85
N ASN A 16 1.44 5.18 13.80
CA ASN A 16 1.65 4.89 15.23
C ASN A 16 2.14 3.46 15.53
N ASN A 17 1.63 2.45 14.81
CA ASN A 17 2.04 1.06 15.02
C ASN A 17 3.21 0.63 14.11
N ASN A 18 3.57 1.45 13.12
CA ASN A 18 4.56 1.13 12.09
C ASN A 18 5.69 2.18 12.02
N ALA A 19 5.91 2.93 13.10
CA ALA A 19 6.86 4.06 13.13
C ALA A 19 8.30 3.63 12.79
N LEU A 20 8.75 2.47 13.27
CA LEU A 20 10.10 1.96 12.97
C LEU A 20 10.28 1.71 11.47
N LEU A 21 9.30 1.07 10.83
CA LEU A 21 9.31 0.84 9.39
C LEU A 21 9.37 2.16 8.61
N LEU A 22 8.51 3.13 8.95
CA LEU A 22 8.48 4.41 8.25
C LEU A 22 9.79 5.19 8.42
N ASN A 23 10.38 5.17 9.61
CA ASN A 23 11.68 5.81 9.85
C ASN A 23 12.78 5.14 9.02
N SER A 24 12.83 3.79 8.97
CA SER A 24 13.80 3.08 8.17
C SER A 24 13.63 3.36 6.68
N LEU A 25 12.40 3.34 6.17
CA LEU A 25 12.11 3.70 4.77
C LEU A 25 12.52 5.15 4.46
N HIS A 26 12.19 6.09 5.34
CA HIS A 26 12.53 7.51 5.16
C HIS A 26 14.05 7.76 5.12
N GLN A 27 14.81 7.08 5.99
CA GLN A 27 16.28 7.13 5.95
C GLN A 27 16.82 6.60 4.63
N ASN A 28 16.29 5.46 4.16
CA ASN A 28 16.73 4.84 2.91
C ASN A 28 16.31 5.63 1.64
N MET A 29 15.27 6.45 1.72
CA MET A 29 14.92 7.38 0.63
C MET A 29 15.98 8.49 0.46
N THR A 30 16.64 8.88 1.54
CA THR A 30 17.68 9.93 1.54
C THR A 30 19.05 9.34 1.28
N ASP A 31 19.36 8.23 1.93
CA ASP A 31 20.64 7.53 1.83
C ASP A 31 20.40 6.01 1.84
N LEU A 32 20.62 5.38 0.69
CA LEU A 32 20.32 3.97 0.47
C LEU A 32 21.30 3.06 1.24
N GLN A 33 21.00 2.78 2.49
CA GLN A 33 21.75 1.87 3.35
C GLN A 33 21.32 0.41 3.17
N GLN A 34 20.02 0.20 2.96
CA GLN A 34 19.40 -1.10 2.79
C GLN A 34 18.62 -1.15 1.48
N GLN A 35 19.01 -2.07 0.60
CA GLN A 35 18.38 -2.19 -0.72
C GLN A 35 17.08 -2.97 -0.74
N PHE A 36 16.76 -3.73 0.30
CA PHE A 36 15.63 -4.64 0.28
C PHE A 36 14.80 -4.57 1.55
N PHE A 37 13.50 -4.32 1.37
CA PHE A 37 12.48 -4.36 2.41
C PHE A 37 11.39 -5.39 2.07
N TYR A 38 11.07 -6.22 3.04
CA TYR A 38 9.97 -7.17 2.96
C TYR A 38 8.87 -6.80 3.94
N LEU A 39 7.72 -6.38 3.43
CA LEU A 39 6.56 -5.96 4.21
C LEU A 39 5.51 -7.06 4.21
N TRP A 40 5.07 -7.48 5.38
CA TRP A 40 4.08 -8.55 5.43
C TRP A 40 2.99 -8.29 6.47
N GLY A 41 1.85 -8.93 6.27
CA GLY A 41 0.69 -8.81 7.16
C GLY A 41 -0.58 -9.21 6.45
N LYS A 42 -1.65 -9.32 7.22
CA LYS A 42 -2.97 -9.70 6.72
C LYS A 42 -3.45 -8.76 5.61
N GLN A 43 -4.48 -9.17 4.89
CA GLN A 43 -5.16 -8.32 3.94
C GLN A 43 -5.66 -7.03 4.61
N SER A 44 -5.71 -5.93 3.86
CA SER A 44 -6.22 -4.61 4.31
C SER A 44 -5.45 -3.94 5.47
N VAL A 45 -4.22 -4.37 5.78
CA VAL A 45 -3.38 -3.70 6.81
C VAL A 45 -2.63 -2.46 6.29
N GLY A 46 -2.78 -2.12 5.00
CA GLY A 46 -2.18 -0.93 4.41
C GLY A 46 -0.92 -1.17 3.59
N LYS A 47 -0.53 -2.42 3.27
CA LYS A 47 0.64 -2.73 2.44
C LYS A 47 0.63 -1.98 1.10
N THR A 48 -0.42 -2.19 0.31
CA THR A 48 -0.62 -1.52 -0.99
C THR A 48 -0.58 -0.01 -0.89
N HIS A 49 -1.24 0.56 0.14
CA HIS A 49 -1.20 2.01 0.39
C HIS A 49 0.23 2.49 0.58
N LEU A 50 1.01 1.82 1.43
CA LEU A 50 2.39 2.20 1.71
C LEU A 50 3.29 2.12 0.47
N LEU A 51 3.18 1.04 -0.33
CA LEU A 51 3.97 0.89 -1.55
C LEU A 51 3.67 2.00 -2.57
N ARG A 52 2.39 2.33 -2.77
CA ARG A 52 1.99 3.40 -3.69
C ARG A 52 2.37 4.78 -3.15
N ALA A 53 2.24 5.00 -1.85
CA ALA A 53 2.67 6.24 -1.21
C ALA A 53 4.19 6.47 -1.40
N LEU A 54 5.01 5.42 -1.27
CA LEU A 54 6.44 5.48 -1.56
C LEU A 54 6.72 5.84 -3.03
N CYS A 55 6.02 5.20 -3.98
CA CYS A 55 6.16 5.54 -5.39
C CYS A 55 5.77 7.00 -5.68
N ASN A 56 4.66 7.47 -5.11
CA ASN A 56 4.22 8.85 -5.26
C ASN A 56 5.25 9.83 -4.71
N GLU A 57 5.83 9.55 -3.54
CA GLU A 57 6.87 10.38 -2.93
C GLU A 57 8.12 10.48 -3.83
N TYR A 58 8.60 9.35 -4.39
CA TYR A 58 9.72 9.36 -5.33
C TYR A 58 9.41 10.19 -6.58
N ILE A 59 8.23 10.01 -7.16
CA ILE A 59 7.80 10.75 -8.37
C ILE A 59 7.71 12.26 -8.09
N GLN A 60 7.17 12.66 -6.91
CA GLN A 60 7.11 14.08 -6.52
C GLN A 60 8.50 14.69 -6.37
N GLN A 61 9.50 13.90 -5.96
CA GLN A 61 10.90 14.28 -5.89
C GLN A 61 11.64 14.17 -7.25
N GLN A 62 10.91 13.94 -8.36
CA GLN A 62 11.46 13.75 -9.71
C GLN A 62 12.42 12.54 -9.81
N ARG A 63 12.23 11.54 -8.98
CA ARG A 63 12.96 10.28 -8.96
C ARG A 63 12.16 9.18 -9.63
N SER A 64 12.87 8.19 -10.19
CA SER A 64 12.21 7.09 -10.89
C SER A 64 11.67 6.04 -9.91
N ALA A 65 10.40 5.66 -10.08
CA ALA A 65 9.75 4.64 -9.29
C ALA A 65 8.75 3.82 -10.12
N ILE A 66 8.63 2.56 -9.80
CA ILE A 66 7.64 1.67 -10.41
C ILE A 66 6.90 0.83 -9.36
N TYR A 67 5.59 0.71 -9.55
CA TYR A 67 4.72 -0.16 -8.76
C TYR A 67 4.17 -1.29 -9.63
N VAL A 68 4.38 -2.54 -9.22
CA VAL A 68 3.93 -3.74 -9.92
C VAL A 68 2.97 -4.55 -9.03
N PRO A 69 1.66 -4.57 -9.34
CA PRO A 69 0.68 -5.36 -8.62
C PRO A 69 0.69 -6.82 -9.11
N LEU A 70 1.39 -7.70 -8.40
CA LEU A 70 1.56 -9.11 -8.80
C LEU A 70 0.25 -9.91 -8.74
N ASN A 71 -0.75 -9.46 -7.99
CA ASN A 71 -2.11 -10.03 -8.03
C ASN A 71 -2.82 -9.83 -9.39
N LYS A 72 -2.23 -9.02 -10.28
CA LYS A 72 -2.67 -8.81 -11.66
C LYS A 72 -1.83 -9.59 -12.69
N SER A 73 -0.96 -10.49 -12.24
CA SER A 73 -0.04 -11.27 -13.09
C SER A 73 -0.71 -12.03 -14.24
N GLN A 74 -2.00 -12.31 -14.17
CA GLN A 74 -2.77 -12.88 -15.28
C GLN A 74 -2.83 -11.97 -16.54
N TYR A 75 -2.54 -10.67 -16.41
CA TYR A 75 -2.59 -9.69 -17.50
C TYR A 75 -1.23 -9.33 -18.09
N PHE A 76 -0.13 -9.84 -17.52
CA PHE A 76 1.23 -9.56 -17.99
C PHE A 76 2.16 -10.76 -17.69
N SER A 77 3.30 -10.81 -18.37
CA SER A 77 4.30 -11.86 -18.20
C SER A 77 5.43 -11.43 -17.27
N THR A 78 6.37 -12.33 -17.02
CA THR A 78 7.62 -12.09 -16.28
C THR A 78 8.50 -11.01 -16.92
N ALA A 79 8.27 -10.67 -18.20
CA ALA A 79 8.94 -9.55 -18.87
C ALA A 79 8.70 -8.18 -18.17
N VAL A 80 7.67 -8.06 -17.32
CA VAL A 80 7.46 -6.87 -16.48
C VAL A 80 8.67 -6.56 -15.59
N PHE A 81 9.52 -7.53 -15.32
CA PHE A 81 10.73 -7.35 -14.50
C PHE A 81 11.97 -6.91 -15.28
N GLU A 82 11.88 -6.77 -16.61
CA GLU A 82 12.99 -6.32 -17.42
C GLU A 82 13.35 -4.86 -17.14
N ASN A 83 14.64 -4.60 -16.93
CA ASN A 83 15.20 -3.27 -16.66
C ASN A 83 14.70 -2.57 -15.40
N LEU A 84 14.01 -3.26 -14.49
CA LEU A 84 13.55 -2.65 -13.23
C LEU A 84 14.72 -2.24 -12.32
N GLU A 85 15.88 -2.89 -12.43
CA GLU A 85 17.09 -2.52 -11.69
C GLU A 85 17.61 -1.12 -12.05
N GLN A 86 17.10 -0.50 -13.11
CA GLN A 86 17.44 0.89 -13.49
C GLN A 86 16.57 1.93 -12.78
N GLN A 87 15.51 1.52 -12.11
CA GLN A 87 14.66 2.40 -11.31
C GLN A 87 15.32 2.65 -9.95
N GLU A 88 15.06 3.82 -9.36
CA GLU A 88 15.53 4.10 -8.00
C GLU A 88 14.67 3.39 -6.95
N LEU A 89 13.39 3.20 -7.24
CA LEU A 89 12.45 2.45 -6.41
C LEU A 89 11.67 1.42 -7.23
N VAL A 90 11.63 0.18 -6.75
CA VAL A 90 10.77 -0.88 -7.26
C VAL A 90 9.88 -1.39 -6.14
N CYS A 91 8.57 -1.29 -6.31
CA CYS A 91 7.57 -1.82 -5.40
C CYS A 91 6.85 -3.01 -6.04
N LEU A 92 6.99 -4.21 -5.45
CA LEU A 92 6.28 -5.41 -5.87
C LEU A 92 5.20 -5.75 -4.83
N ASP A 93 3.94 -5.64 -5.22
CA ASP A 93 2.82 -5.86 -4.30
C ASP A 93 2.21 -7.25 -4.49
N ASP A 94 1.79 -7.87 -3.38
CA ASP A 94 1.14 -9.18 -3.33
C ASP A 94 2.00 -10.33 -3.90
N LEU A 95 3.22 -10.46 -3.39
CA LEU A 95 4.19 -11.48 -3.83
C LEU A 95 3.62 -12.91 -3.80
N GLN A 96 2.72 -13.23 -2.85
CA GLN A 96 2.06 -14.53 -2.72
C GLN A 96 1.28 -14.92 -3.99
N ALA A 97 0.88 -13.98 -4.83
CA ALA A 97 0.10 -14.26 -6.05
C ALA A 97 0.90 -15.00 -7.13
N VAL A 98 2.22 -14.91 -7.10
CA VAL A 98 3.12 -15.51 -8.10
C VAL A 98 4.01 -16.61 -7.52
N ILE A 99 4.09 -16.72 -6.20
CA ILE A 99 4.84 -17.78 -5.52
C ILE A 99 4.20 -19.15 -5.80
N GLY A 100 5.05 -20.18 -6.00
CA GLY A 100 4.64 -21.52 -6.42
C GLY A 100 4.65 -21.70 -7.93
N ASN A 101 4.78 -20.62 -8.72
CA ASN A 101 5.00 -20.66 -10.16
C ASN A 101 6.51 -20.53 -10.47
N SER A 102 7.10 -21.57 -11.05
CA SER A 102 8.56 -21.64 -11.25
C SER A 102 9.09 -20.55 -12.18
N GLU A 103 8.34 -20.15 -13.20
CA GLU A 103 8.73 -19.09 -14.15
C GLU A 103 8.84 -17.74 -13.41
N TRP A 104 7.84 -17.41 -12.59
CA TRP A 104 7.83 -16.19 -11.79
C TRP A 104 8.91 -16.18 -10.71
N GLU A 105 9.14 -17.32 -10.04
CA GLU A 105 10.17 -17.42 -9.01
C GLU A 105 11.59 -17.26 -9.58
N ILE A 106 11.87 -17.82 -10.76
CA ILE A 106 13.14 -17.63 -11.46
C ILE A 106 13.32 -16.16 -11.86
N ALA A 107 12.31 -15.56 -12.46
CA ALA A 107 12.37 -14.16 -12.89
C ALA A 107 12.53 -13.18 -11.69
N LEU A 108 11.87 -13.45 -10.56
CA LEU A 108 12.08 -12.71 -9.31
C LEU A 108 13.50 -12.87 -8.79
N PHE A 109 14.02 -14.09 -8.73
CA PHE A 109 15.38 -14.34 -8.27
C PHE A 109 16.41 -13.60 -9.13
N ASP A 110 16.22 -13.60 -10.45
CA ASP A 110 17.06 -12.85 -11.38
C ASP A 110 16.99 -11.33 -11.14
N LEU A 111 15.78 -10.79 -10.97
CA LEU A 111 15.59 -9.38 -10.61
C LEU A 111 16.32 -9.02 -9.31
N PHE A 112 16.22 -9.83 -8.25
CA PHE A 112 16.95 -9.62 -7.02
C PHE A 112 18.47 -9.54 -7.23
N ASN A 113 19.01 -10.45 -8.06
CA ASN A 113 20.43 -10.44 -8.36
C ASN A 113 20.87 -9.20 -9.14
N ARG A 114 20.08 -8.74 -10.13
CA ARG A 114 20.36 -7.51 -10.88
C ARG A 114 20.31 -6.26 -9.98
N ILE A 115 19.28 -6.16 -9.12
CA ILE A 115 19.18 -5.04 -8.16
C ILE A 115 20.36 -5.03 -7.22
N LYS A 116 20.75 -6.20 -6.68
CA LYS A 116 21.93 -6.31 -5.81
C LYS A 116 23.20 -5.87 -6.51
N ALA A 117 23.40 -6.30 -7.74
CA ALA A 117 24.59 -5.97 -8.53
C ALA A 117 24.64 -4.47 -8.89
N ASN A 118 23.51 -3.85 -9.18
CA ASN A 118 23.42 -2.43 -9.50
C ASN A 118 23.70 -1.53 -8.27
N GLY A 119 23.26 -1.92 -7.08
CA GLY A 119 23.53 -1.21 -5.84
C GLY A 119 22.80 0.12 -5.65
N LYS A 120 21.87 0.51 -6.55
CA LYS A 120 21.23 1.83 -6.55
C LYS A 120 19.72 1.80 -6.39
N THR A 121 19.11 0.63 -6.49
CA THR A 121 17.67 0.43 -6.46
C THR A 121 17.23 0.03 -5.06
N LEU A 122 16.23 0.71 -4.52
CA LEU A 122 15.47 0.26 -3.37
C LEU A 122 14.36 -0.69 -3.84
N LEU A 123 14.37 -1.93 -3.39
CA LEU A 123 13.32 -2.92 -3.65
C LEU A 123 12.46 -3.08 -2.40
N VAL A 124 11.17 -2.79 -2.52
CA VAL A 124 10.18 -3.02 -1.47
C VAL A 124 9.15 -4.02 -1.96
N VAL A 125 9.04 -5.15 -1.27
CA VAL A 125 8.03 -6.17 -1.62
C VAL A 125 6.99 -6.30 -0.52
N SER A 126 5.77 -6.65 -0.89
CA SER A 126 4.72 -6.98 0.06
C SER A 126 4.22 -8.40 -0.08
N ALA A 127 3.79 -9.01 1.03
CA ALA A 127 3.14 -10.32 1.06
C ALA A 127 2.17 -10.44 2.23
N GLU A 128 1.36 -11.49 2.22
CA GLU A 128 0.47 -11.79 3.36
C GLU A 128 1.21 -12.51 4.49
N GLN A 129 2.25 -13.25 4.18
CA GLN A 129 3.01 -14.10 5.09
C GLN A 129 4.46 -13.61 5.25
N SER A 130 5.09 -14.00 6.35
CA SER A 130 6.52 -13.75 6.56
C SER A 130 7.39 -14.45 5.50
N PRO A 131 8.65 -14.00 5.28
CA PRO A 131 9.55 -14.63 4.30
C PRO A 131 9.82 -16.12 4.58
N THR A 132 9.66 -16.55 5.83
CA THR A 132 9.86 -17.94 6.24
C THR A 132 8.63 -18.82 6.05
N ALA A 133 7.44 -18.23 6.04
CA ALA A 133 6.17 -18.94 5.91
C ALA A 133 5.66 -18.98 4.46
N LEU A 134 6.21 -18.14 3.59
CA LEU A 134 5.82 -18.10 2.18
C LEU A 134 6.28 -19.39 1.47
N PRO A 135 5.39 -20.13 0.77
CA PRO A 135 5.69 -21.45 0.19
C PRO A 135 6.50 -21.34 -1.13
N VAL A 136 7.67 -20.74 -1.05
CA VAL A 136 8.60 -20.57 -2.18
C VAL A 136 9.22 -21.93 -2.55
N LYS A 137 9.17 -22.28 -3.82
CA LYS A 137 9.74 -23.54 -4.34
C LYS A 137 11.23 -23.43 -4.66
N LEU A 138 11.68 -22.26 -5.15
CA LEU A 138 13.08 -22.00 -5.47
C LEU A 138 13.88 -21.65 -4.20
N PRO A 139 14.80 -22.54 -3.73
CA PRO A 139 15.53 -22.31 -2.46
C PRO A 139 16.35 -21.01 -2.47
N ASP A 140 16.92 -20.66 -3.62
CA ASP A 140 17.72 -19.44 -3.78
C ASP A 140 16.86 -18.19 -3.60
N LEU A 141 15.65 -18.14 -4.16
CA LEU A 141 14.70 -17.06 -3.93
C LEU A 141 14.26 -17.02 -2.47
N ALA A 142 13.95 -18.16 -1.85
CA ALA A 142 13.60 -18.22 -0.44
C ALA A 142 14.70 -17.65 0.47
N SER A 143 15.98 -17.87 0.10
CA SER A 143 17.12 -17.26 0.78
C SER A 143 17.18 -15.75 0.58
N ARG A 144 16.92 -15.25 -0.64
CA ARG A 144 16.91 -13.82 -0.96
C ARG A 144 15.81 -13.07 -0.22
N LEU A 145 14.60 -13.64 -0.12
CA LEU A 145 13.48 -13.02 0.59
C LEU A 145 13.72 -12.81 2.09
N LYS A 146 14.65 -13.57 2.68
CA LYS A 146 15.10 -13.39 4.08
C LYS A 146 16.22 -12.35 4.23
N TRP A 147 16.67 -11.79 3.11
CA TRP A 147 17.77 -10.87 3.07
C TRP A 147 17.26 -9.43 3.15
N GLY A 148 17.78 -8.65 4.07
CA GLY A 148 17.32 -7.29 4.28
C GLY A 148 16.36 -7.14 5.46
N GLU A 149 15.65 -6.04 5.50
CA GLU A 149 14.75 -5.73 6.61
C GLU A 149 13.35 -6.30 6.36
N SER A 150 12.82 -7.03 7.34
CA SER A 150 11.46 -7.58 7.28
C SER A 150 10.59 -6.99 8.37
N TYR A 151 9.45 -6.39 7.97
CA TYR A 151 8.51 -5.75 8.88
C TYR A 151 7.11 -6.35 8.75
N GLN A 152 6.55 -6.71 9.89
CA GLN A 152 5.12 -7.02 9.96
C GLN A 152 4.32 -5.74 10.11
N LEU A 153 3.40 -5.46 9.18
CA LEU A 153 2.45 -4.38 9.34
C LEU A 153 1.39 -4.75 10.38
N ILE A 154 1.24 -3.89 11.36
CA ILE A 154 0.29 -4.04 12.46
C ILE A 154 -1.04 -3.40 12.04
N PRO A 155 -2.15 -4.14 12.08
CA PRO A 155 -3.46 -3.58 11.75
C PRO A 155 -3.85 -2.47 12.72
N LEU A 156 -4.61 -1.51 12.22
CA LEU A 156 -5.19 -0.46 13.04
C LEU A 156 -6.28 -1.03 13.96
N SER A 157 -6.35 -0.52 15.20
CA SER A 157 -7.49 -0.74 16.07
C SER A 157 -8.74 -0.05 15.49
N ASP A 158 -9.93 -0.42 15.97
CA ASP A 158 -11.18 0.21 15.54
C ASP A 158 -11.19 1.71 15.84
N GLU A 159 -10.63 2.14 16.97
CA GLU A 159 -10.47 3.55 17.33
C GLU A 159 -9.55 4.28 16.36
N GLN A 160 -8.43 3.65 15.99
CA GLN A 160 -7.48 4.20 15.03
C GLN A 160 -8.10 4.30 13.63
N LYS A 161 -8.85 3.29 13.18
CA LYS A 161 -9.57 3.32 11.89
C LYS A 161 -10.58 4.45 11.84
N LEU A 162 -11.32 4.67 12.93
CA LEU A 162 -12.28 5.77 13.03
C LEU A 162 -11.57 7.13 12.97
N ALA A 163 -10.42 7.26 13.62
CA ALA A 163 -9.61 8.48 13.55
C ALA A 163 -9.12 8.74 12.11
N VAL A 164 -8.62 7.70 11.42
CA VAL A 164 -8.20 7.79 10.01
C VAL A 164 -9.38 8.14 9.10
N LEU A 165 -10.57 7.56 9.33
CA LEU A 165 -11.78 7.90 8.57
C LEU A 165 -12.10 9.40 8.67
N LYS A 166 -12.06 9.97 9.89
CA LYS A 166 -12.29 11.40 10.13
C LYS A 166 -11.21 12.28 9.50
N GLN A 167 -9.95 11.88 9.63
CA GLN A 167 -8.82 12.59 9.02
C GLN A 167 -8.95 12.64 7.49
N ASN A 168 -9.25 11.51 6.85
CA ASN A 168 -9.45 11.42 5.41
C ASN A 168 -10.66 12.26 4.95
N ALA A 169 -11.74 12.31 5.73
CA ALA A 169 -12.87 13.18 5.44
C ALA A 169 -12.46 14.66 5.50
N HIS A 170 -11.74 15.06 6.54
CA HIS A 170 -11.27 16.44 6.71
C HIS A 170 -10.35 16.89 5.56
N GLN A 171 -9.42 16.05 5.12
CA GLN A 171 -8.52 16.34 3.99
C GLN A 171 -9.27 16.55 2.68
N ARG A 172 -10.43 15.91 2.50
CA ARG A 172 -11.35 16.11 1.37
C ARG A 172 -12.27 17.32 1.53
N GLY A 173 -12.12 18.09 2.62
CA GLY A 173 -13.03 19.20 2.95
C GLY A 173 -14.42 18.76 3.39
N ILE A 174 -14.58 17.48 3.76
CA ILE A 174 -15.86 16.94 4.23
C ILE A 174 -15.98 17.16 5.73
N MET A 175 -17.04 17.83 6.15
CA MET A 175 -17.42 17.96 7.56
C MET A 175 -18.14 16.68 8.01
N LEU A 176 -17.41 15.78 8.66
CA LEU A 176 -17.94 14.52 9.17
C LEU A 176 -18.07 14.62 10.71
N SER A 177 -19.32 14.71 11.21
CA SER A 177 -19.56 14.73 12.67
C SER A 177 -19.20 13.37 13.28
N ASP A 178 -18.89 13.37 14.59
CA ASP A 178 -18.57 12.14 15.32
C ASP A 178 -19.71 11.13 15.27
N GLU A 179 -20.95 11.59 15.33
CA GLU A 179 -22.15 10.75 15.22
C GLU A 179 -22.24 10.09 13.84
N THR A 180 -22.04 10.87 12.77
CA THR A 180 -22.08 10.34 11.39
C THR A 180 -20.91 9.41 11.11
N ALA A 181 -19.70 9.71 11.60
CA ALA A 181 -18.53 8.85 11.48
C ALA A 181 -18.75 7.49 12.18
N ASN A 182 -19.24 7.51 13.43
CA ASN A 182 -19.59 6.29 14.17
C ASN A 182 -20.72 5.50 13.47
N PHE A 183 -21.70 6.17 12.91
CA PHE A 183 -22.76 5.52 12.14
C PHE A 183 -22.18 4.77 10.93
N ILE A 184 -21.34 5.39 10.12
CA ILE A 184 -20.67 4.75 8.97
C ILE A 184 -19.86 3.56 9.44
N PHE A 185 -19.02 3.74 10.46
CA PHE A 185 -18.12 2.74 10.99
C PHE A 185 -18.84 1.50 11.57
N THR A 186 -20.06 1.68 12.09
CA THR A 186 -20.84 0.57 12.65
C THR A 186 -21.70 -0.16 11.63
N ARG A 187 -21.94 0.42 10.45
CA ARG A 187 -22.82 -0.13 9.42
C ARG A 187 -22.09 -0.73 8.22
N LEU A 188 -20.84 -0.36 8.00
CA LEU A 188 -19.99 -0.91 6.96
C LEU A 188 -18.98 -1.90 7.54
N ASP A 189 -18.38 -2.69 6.65
CA ASP A 189 -17.23 -3.50 6.99
C ASP A 189 -16.08 -2.59 7.46
N ARG A 190 -15.47 -2.97 8.58
CA ARG A 190 -14.44 -2.17 9.26
C ARG A 190 -13.07 -2.30 8.63
N ASP A 191 -12.99 -2.63 7.35
CA ASP A 191 -11.74 -2.57 6.61
C ASP A 191 -11.56 -1.17 5.99
N MET A 192 -10.30 -0.74 5.87
CA MET A 192 -10.00 0.62 5.41
C MET A 192 -10.34 0.85 3.94
N ALA A 193 -10.37 -0.21 3.11
CA ALA A 193 -10.73 -0.07 1.69
C ALA A 193 -12.22 0.27 1.55
N THR A 194 -13.10 -0.47 2.22
CA THR A 194 -14.56 -0.20 2.26
C THR A 194 -14.86 1.20 2.82
N LEU A 195 -14.18 1.60 3.89
CA LEU A 195 -14.37 2.93 4.49
C LEU A 195 -13.92 4.06 3.55
N LYS A 196 -12.79 3.89 2.84
CA LYS A 196 -12.33 4.85 1.83
C LYS A 196 -13.29 4.94 0.64
N GLU A 197 -13.76 3.83 0.11
CA GLU A 197 -14.75 3.81 -0.97
C GLU A 197 -16.04 4.54 -0.58
N ALA A 198 -16.51 4.32 0.64
CA ALA A 198 -17.66 5.02 1.17
C ALA A 198 -17.44 6.54 1.21
N LEU A 199 -16.27 6.99 1.69
CA LEU A 199 -15.93 8.43 1.68
C LEU A 199 -15.91 9.00 0.26
N VAL A 200 -15.35 8.30 -0.72
CA VAL A 200 -15.34 8.76 -2.13
C VAL A 200 -16.76 8.94 -2.67
N LYS A 201 -17.66 7.99 -2.37
CA LYS A 201 -19.09 8.09 -2.77
C LYS A 201 -19.78 9.27 -2.10
N LEU A 202 -19.55 9.45 -0.81
CA LEU A 202 -20.13 10.52 -0.01
C LEU A 202 -19.61 11.90 -0.43
N ASP A 203 -18.34 12.03 -0.77
CA ASP A 203 -17.72 13.25 -1.27
C ASP A 203 -18.39 13.70 -2.56
N LYS A 204 -18.46 12.82 -3.56
CA LYS A 204 -19.14 13.11 -4.84
C LYS A 204 -20.59 13.53 -4.64
N ALA A 205 -21.33 12.81 -3.79
CA ALA A 205 -22.73 13.11 -3.54
C ALA A 205 -22.92 14.42 -2.77
N SER A 206 -22.09 14.73 -1.79
CA SER A 206 -22.10 15.97 -1.02
C SER A 206 -21.87 17.19 -1.92
N LEU A 207 -20.84 17.11 -2.79
CA LEU A 207 -20.55 18.16 -3.77
C LEU A 207 -21.70 18.39 -4.76
N GLN A 208 -22.29 17.33 -5.29
CA GLN A 208 -23.42 17.43 -6.22
C GLN A 208 -24.66 18.01 -5.57
N ALA A 209 -24.98 17.56 -4.35
CA ALA A 209 -26.17 18.00 -3.62
C ALA A 209 -25.98 19.34 -2.88
N LYS A 210 -24.73 19.82 -2.75
CA LYS A 210 -24.36 20.98 -1.90
C LYS A 210 -24.91 20.84 -0.47
N ARG A 211 -24.78 19.65 0.12
CA ARG A 211 -25.33 19.32 1.45
C ARG A 211 -24.27 18.74 2.35
N ASN A 212 -24.40 19.01 3.64
CA ASN A 212 -23.59 18.38 4.68
C ASN A 212 -23.94 16.88 4.84
N LEU A 213 -22.99 16.10 5.30
CA LEU A 213 -23.17 14.67 5.56
C LEU A 213 -23.93 14.46 6.87
N THR A 214 -25.26 14.35 6.75
CA THR A 214 -26.13 13.91 7.85
C THR A 214 -26.41 12.42 7.74
N ILE A 215 -26.77 11.75 8.85
CA ILE A 215 -27.08 10.31 8.84
C ILE A 215 -28.15 9.94 7.80
N PRO A 216 -29.29 10.70 7.66
CA PRO A 216 -30.25 10.39 6.61
C PRO A 216 -29.68 10.49 5.19
N PHE A 217 -28.80 11.48 4.93
CA PHE A 217 -28.15 11.62 3.64
C PHE A 217 -27.15 10.47 3.38
N VAL A 218 -26.35 10.11 4.37
CA VAL A 218 -25.42 8.96 4.28
C VAL A 218 -26.17 7.66 3.99
N LYS A 219 -27.29 7.40 4.67
CA LYS A 219 -28.16 6.24 4.40
C LYS A 219 -28.62 6.19 2.94
N SER A 220 -29.09 7.31 2.41
CA SER A 220 -29.61 7.38 1.04
C SER A 220 -28.54 7.11 -0.01
N ILE A 221 -27.29 7.52 0.25
CA ILE A 221 -26.16 7.36 -0.69
C ILE A 221 -25.53 5.98 -0.62
N LEU A 222 -25.39 5.44 0.59
CA LEU A 222 -24.72 4.14 0.80
C LEU A 222 -25.69 2.94 0.78
N GLY A 223 -27.00 3.19 0.73
CA GLY A 223 -28.02 2.13 0.73
C GLY A 223 -28.16 1.41 2.08
N LEU A 224 -28.02 2.12 3.20
CA LEU A 224 -28.01 1.61 4.58
C LEU A 224 -29.35 1.77 5.28
#